data_8fa3613d2b933ca33ff22347a203cbe7
#
_entry.id   8fa3613d2b933ca33ff22347a203cbe7
#
_cell.length_a   1.000
_cell.length_b   1.000
_cell.length_c   1.000
_cell.angle_alpha   90.00
_cell.angle_beta   90.00
_cell.angle_gamma   90.00
#
_symmetry.space_group_name_H-M   'P 1'
#
loop_
_entity.id
_entity.type
_entity.pdbx_description
1 polymer ?
#
loop_
_entity_poly.entity_id
_entity_poly.type
_entity_poly.pdbx_seq_one_letter_code
_entity_poly.pdbx_strand_id
1 'polypeptide(L)'
;MTSTYFFLAVSLMVVLGVRHAAAQDNYEIQVYGSDLVPPKTTMVEIHSNFTIDGQKTVVNGVLPSNHAEHETLEITQGFTSWFETGFYVFSSIQPGSGSNDGGWQWVGDHIRPRIAAPESWHWPVGVSISQEIGYQRRAFAEDSWDYELRPIIDKKLGRWYLDFNPAFDRSLHGLNVGKGWEFSPNVKVSYDFTKKITGGFEYYGALGPVSNFDPINVQAQQIFPTIDLNLSPDWEFNFGVGVDVTNSSDHLIVKCIVGRRFSWGKGQKTSATPK
;
A
#
# COMPACT_ATOMS: atom_id res chain seq x y z
N MET A 1 -45.82 -39.81 -39.89
CA MET A 1 -45.62 -38.33 -39.64
C MET A 1 -44.88 -38.18 -38.34
N THR A 2 -43.58 -38.12 -38.41
CA THR A 2 -42.65 -37.99 -37.27
C THR A 2 -42.12 -36.58 -37.23
N SER A 3 -42.53 -35.84 -36.20
CA SER A 3 -42.05 -34.46 -35.93
C SER A 3 -40.79 -34.51 -35.11
N THR A 4 -39.67 -34.11 -35.69
CA THR A 4 -38.36 -34.06 -35.07
C THR A 4 -38.19 -32.68 -34.42
N TYR A 5 -38.19 -32.59 -33.11
CA TYR A 5 -37.86 -31.36 -32.40
C TYR A 5 -36.35 -31.20 -32.32
N PHE A 6 -35.87 -30.18 -33.00
CA PHE A 6 -34.47 -29.76 -32.98
C PHE A 6 -34.26 -28.89 -31.74
N PHE A 7 -33.65 -29.42 -30.67
CA PHE A 7 -33.22 -28.65 -29.53
C PHE A 7 -31.90 -27.92 -29.87
N LEU A 8 -32.03 -26.62 -30.12
CA LEU A 8 -30.87 -25.73 -30.24
C LEU A 8 -30.36 -25.41 -28.85
N ALA A 9 -29.36 -26.14 -28.38
CA ALA A 9 -28.65 -25.81 -27.15
C ALA A 9 -27.69 -24.64 -27.45
N VAL A 10 -28.13 -23.42 -27.14
CA VAL A 10 -27.27 -22.26 -27.11
C VAL A 10 -26.44 -22.36 -25.82
N SER A 11 -25.23 -22.88 -25.92
CA SER A 11 -24.23 -22.80 -24.88
C SER A 11 -23.77 -21.34 -24.78
N LEU A 12 -24.39 -20.61 -23.88
CA LEU A 12 -23.87 -19.29 -23.44
C LEU A 12 -22.59 -19.53 -22.66
N MET A 13 -21.45 -19.53 -23.33
CA MET A 13 -20.15 -19.41 -22.67
C MET A 13 -20.09 -18.02 -22.04
N VAL A 14 -20.47 -17.93 -20.78
CA VAL A 14 -20.10 -16.81 -19.93
C VAL A 14 -18.59 -16.94 -19.70
N VAL A 15 -17.82 -16.26 -20.52
CA VAL A 15 -16.42 -15.98 -20.23
C VAL A 15 -16.46 -15.05 -19.01
N LEU A 16 -16.43 -15.63 -17.83
CA LEU A 16 -16.11 -14.91 -16.60
C LEU A 16 -14.65 -14.49 -16.76
N GLY A 17 -14.45 -13.33 -17.36
CA GLY A 17 -13.18 -12.64 -17.29
C GLY A 17 -12.92 -12.40 -15.80
N VAL A 18 -11.97 -13.13 -15.23
CA VAL A 18 -11.48 -12.88 -13.89
C VAL A 18 -10.85 -11.49 -13.94
N ARG A 19 -11.60 -10.49 -13.49
CA ARG A 19 -11.08 -9.14 -13.32
C ARG A 19 -10.31 -9.18 -12.02
N HIS A 20 -9.00 -9.13 -12.08
CA HIS A 20 -8.20 -8.92 -10.90
C HIS A 20 -8.34 -7.43 -10.56
N ALA A 21 -8.86 -7.11 -9.39
CA ALA A 21 -8.66 -5.80 -8.80
C ALA A 21 -7.14 -5.68 -8.53
N ALA A 22 -6.55 -4.54 -8.81
CA ALA A 22 -5.21 -4.27 -8.31
C ALA A 22 -5.28 -4.35 -6.80
N ALA A 23 -4.61 -5.35 -6.21
CA ALA A 23 -4.40 -5.40 -4.76
C ALA A 23 -3.62 -4.15 -4.35
N GLN A 24 -3.66 -3.81 -3.05
CA GLN A 24 -2.66 -2.90 -2.47
C GLN A 24 -1.31 -3.24 -3.07
N ASP A 25 -0.60 -2.23 -3.56
CA ASP A 25 0.70 -2.45 -4.19
C ASP A 25 1.63 -3.15 -3.18
N ASN A 26 2.15 -4.32 -3.54
CA ASN A 26 3.02 -5.12 -2.67
C ASN A 26 4.33 -4.40 -2.31
N TYR A 27 4.61 -3.26 -2.93
CA TYR A 27 5.79 -2.44 -2.65
C TYR A 27 5.60 -1.53 -1.44
N GLU A 28 4.35 -1.11 -1.13
CA GLU A 28 4.07 -0.13 -0.09
C GLU A 28 2.89 -0.56 0.82
N ILE A 29 3.12 -1.56 1.68
CA ILE A 29 2.11 -2.04 2.62
C ILE A 29 2.25 -1.27 3.94
N GLN A 30 1.68 -0.05 4.00
CA GLN A 30 1.72 0.83 5.18
C GLN A 30 0.42 1.64 5.32
N VAL A 31 -0.07 1.77 6.55
CA VAL A 31 -1.09 2.76 6.92
C VAL A 31 -0.38 3.95 7.54
N TYR A 32 -0.51 5.11 6.90
CA TYR A 32 0.21 6.33 7.27
C TYR A 32 -0.55 7.12 8.34
N GLY A 33 0.13 7.50 9.42
CA GLY A 33 -0.38 8.50 10.35
C GLY A 33 -0.31 9.92 9.78
N SER A 34 -1.06 10.86 10.35
CA SER A 34 -1.10 12.25 9.88
C SER A 34 0.17 13.06 10.17
N ASP A 35 1.01 12.60 11.09
CA ASP A 35 2.26 13.26 11.46
C ASP A 35 3.25 13.31 10.30
N LEU A 36 3.94 14.42 10.13
CA LEU A 36 4.98 14.59 9.13
C LEU A 36 6.38 14.38 9.74
N VAL A 37 7.33 14.07 8.86
CA VAL A 37 8.74 14.14 9.22
C VAL A 37 9.09 15.58 9.64
N PRO A 38 9.71 15.81 10.81
CA PRO A 38 10.00 17.15 11.30
C PRO A 38 10.85 17.98 10.32
N PRO A 39 10.73 19.32 10.34
CA PRO A 39 11.55 20.20 9.51
C PRO A 39 13.05 19.92 9.70
N LYS A 40 13.81 19.97 8.59
CA LYS A 40 15.26 19.67 8.57
C LYS A 40 15.60 18.26 9.02
N THR A 41 14.69 17.33 8.84
CA THR A 41 14.89 15.90 9.11
C THR A 41 14.59 15.12 7.84
N THR A 42 15.43 14.15 7.56
CA THR A 42 15.20 13.15 6.51
C THR A 42 14.89 11.82 7.17
N MET A 43 13.81 11.19 6.77
CA MET A 43 13.49 9.80 7.10
C MET A 43 13.94 8.93 5.94
N VAL A 44 14.61 7.85 6.23
CA VAL A 44 14.96 6.82 5.24
C VAL A 44 14.36 5.51 5.73
N GLU A 45 13.52 4.91 4.90
CA GLU A 45 12.81 3.67 5.21
C GLU A 45 13.09 2.62 4.13
N ILE A 46 13.16 1.39 4.57
CA ILE A 46 13.19 0.20 3.71
C ILE A 46 11.96 -0.61 4.06
N HIS A 47 11.11 -0.83 3.06
CA HIS A 47 9.99 -1.73 3.14
C HIS A 47 10.38 -3.02 2.43
N SER A 48 10.33 -4.15 3.13
CA SER A 48 10.60 -5.47 2.60
C SER A 48 9.36 -6.33 2.76
N ASN A 49 8.74 -6.69 1.63
CA ASN A 49 7.49 -7.43 1.60
C ASN A 49 7.68 -8.72 0.82
N PHE A 50 7.65 -9.86 1.51
CA PHE A 50 7.82 -11.17 0.90
C PHE A 50 6.48 -11.87 0.74
N THR A 51 6.10 -12.17 -0.50
CA THR A 51 4.89 -12.93 -0.83
C THR A 51 5.17 -14.42 -0.75
N ILE A 52 4.68 -15.07 0.32
CA ILE A 52 4.84 -16.52 0.54
C ILE A 52 3.93 -17.32 -0.38
N ASP A 53 2.66 -16.90 -0.51
CA ASP A 53 1.69 -17.50 -1.42
C ASP A 53 0.90 -16.39 -2.11
N GLY A 54 1.08 -16.28 -3.41
CA GLY A 54 0.49 -15.23 -4.24
C GLY A 54 0.21 -15.69 -5.65
N GLN A 55 0.08 -14.73 -6.56
CA GLN A 55 -0.16 -14.97 -7.99
C GLN A 55 0.97 -15.81 -8.59
N LYS A 56 0.61 -16.98 -9.17
CA LYS A 56 1.60 -17.98 -9.66
C LYS A 56 1.88 -17.89 -11.16
N THR A 57 1.09 -17.11 -11.89
CA THR A 57 1.19 -17.01 -13.35
C THR A 57 1.23 -15.56 -13.78
N VAL A 58 1.75 -15.29 -14.97
CA VAL A 58 1.68 -13.97 -15.58
C VAL A 58 0.22 -13.64 -15.90
N VAL A 59 -0.26 -12.47 -15.42
CA VAL A 59 -1.60 -11.95 -15.68
C VAL A 59 -1.50 -10.56 -16.28
N ASN A 60 -2.13 -10.32 -17.42
CA ASN A 60 -2.10 -9.05 -18.13
C ASN A 60 -0.69 -8.48 -18.39
N GLY A 61 0.32 -9.36 -18.46
CA GLY A 61 1.73 -9.00 -18.63
C GLY A 61 2.48 -8.69 -17.34
N VAL A 62 1.82 -8.76 -16.18
CA VAL A 62 2.44 -8.61 -14.85
C VAL A 62 3.01 -9.95 -14.39
N LEU A 63 4.24 -9.93 -13.89
CA LEU A 63 4.95 -11.09 -13.38
C LEU A 63 4.28 -11.65 -12.12
N PRO A 64 4.47 -12.94 -11.83
CA PRO A 64 3.95 -13.57 -10.61
C PRO A 64 4.51 -12.90 -9.35
N SER A 65 3.67 -12.74 -8.33
CA SER A 65 4.09 -12.30 -6.98
C SER A 65 4.53 -13.47 -6.10
N ASN A 66 4.14 -14.70 -6.44
CA ASN A 66 4.42 -15.88 -5.62
C ASN A 66 5.93 -16.12 -5.42
N HIS A 67 6.38 -16.12 -4.15
CA HIS A 67 7.76 -16.17 -3.73
C HIS A 67 8.63 -14.98 -4.20
N ALA A 68 8.01 -13.88 -4.59
CA ALA A 68 8.74 -12.65 -4.89
C ALA A 68 8.94 -11.81 -3.61
N GLU A 69 10.06 -11.12 -3.55
CA GLU A 69 10.33 -10.07 -2.57
C GLU A 69 10.16 -8.71 -3.25
N HIS A 70 9.42 -7.83 -2.59
CA HIS A 70 9.15 -6.48 -3.03
C HIS A 70 9.82 -5.51 -2.07
N GLU A 71 10.74 -4.71 -2.60
CA GLU A 71 11.55 -3.79 -1.81
C GLU A 71 11.22 -2.34 -2.21
N THR A 72 11.05 -1.49 -1.21
CA THR A 72 10.90 -0.05 -1.40
C THR A 72 11.93 0.70 -0.57
N LEU A 73 12.72 1.52 -1.22
CA LEU A 73 13.51 2.54 -0.55
C LEU A 73 12.70 3.85 -0.58
N GLU A 74 12.23 4.28 0.59
CA GLU A 74 11.59 5.57 0.78
C GLU A 74 12.56 6.57 1.42
N ILE A 75 12.64 7.78 0.84
CA ILE A 75 13.41 8.90 1.39
C ILE A 75 12.46 10.08 1.53
N THR A 76 12.02 10.38 2.76
CA THR A 76 11.10 11.49 3.04
C THR A 76 11.81 12.64 3.70
N GLN A 77 11.70 13.84 3.12
CA GLN A 77 12.27 15.07 3.63
C GLN A 77 11.19 15.98 4.21
N GLY A 78 11.31 16.28 5.51
CA GLY A 78 10.52 17.32 6.16
C GLY A 78 11.07 18.72 5.85
N PHE A 79 10.24 19.58 5.23
CA PHE A 79 10.61 20.96 4.90
C PHE A 79 10.08 21.97 5.91
N THR A 80 8.81 21.81 6.29
CA THR A 80 8.12 22.66 7.27
C THR A 80 7.34 21.78 8.25
N SER A 81 6.70 22.39 9.24
CA SER A 81 5.80 21.65 10.16
C SER A 81 4.49 21.18 9.49
N TRP A 82 4.22 21.56 8.27
CA TRP A 82 2.99 21.26 7.52
C TRP A 82 3.23 20.69 6.12
N PHE A 83 4.51 20.51 5.70
CA PHE A 83 4.85 20.01 4.36
C PHE A 83 6.10 19.13 4.37
N GLU A 84 6.00 17.97 3.75
CA GLU A 84 7.09 17.03 3.44
C GLU A 84 6.97 16.51 2.01
N THR A 85 8.01 15.85 1.53
CA THR A 85 7.98 15.11 0.26
C THR A 85 8.76 13.80 0.42
N GLY A 86 8.13 12.69 0.06
CA GLY A 86 8.73 11.37 -0.06
C GLY A 86 9.15 11.08 -1.50
N PHE A 87 10.23 10.32 -1.66
CA PHE A 87 10.71 9.75 -2.91
C PHE A 87 10.83 8.25 -2.73
N TYR A 88 10.30 7.49 -3.67
CA TYR A 88 10.28 6.04 -3.62
C TYR A 88 11.04 5.45 -4.78
N VAL A 89 11.82 4.42 -4.51
CA VAL A 89 12.44 3.56 -5.51
C VAL A 89 11.98 2.14 -5.23
N PHE A 90 11.22 1.58 -6.16
CA PHE A 90 10.70 0.23 -6.09
C PHE A 90 11.61 -0.77 -6.79
N SER A 91 11.82 -1.90 -6.17
CA SER A 91 12.51 -3.04 -6.77
C SER A 91 11.85 -4.35 -6.37
N SER A 92 12.12 -5.41 -7.13
CA SER A 92 11.63 -6.75 -6.84
C SER A 92 12.73 -7.77 -7.04
N ILE A 93 12.78 -8.77 -6.17
CA ILE A 93 13.59 -9.96 -6.32
C ILE A 93 12.67 -11.10 -6.73
N GLN A 94 12.73 -11.46 -8.00
CA GLN A 94 11.87 -12.51 -8.56
C GLN A 94 12.51 -13.90 -8.39
N PRO A 95 11.72 -14.95 -8.06
CA PRO A 95 12.20 -16.32 -8.09
C PRO A 95 12.55 -16.69 -9.52
N GLY A 96 13.73 -17.30 -9.72
CA GLY A 96 14.13 -17.80 -11.03
C GLY A 96 13.25 -18.98 -11.48
N SER A 97 12.58 -18.84 -12.59
CA SER A 97 11.86 -19.95 -13.25
C SER A 97 12.45 -20.19 -14.63
N GLY A 98 13.51 -20.98 -14.74
CA GLY A 98 14.00 -21.59 -15.98
C GLY A 98 14.35 -20.71 -17.18
N SER A 99 13.91 -19.50 -17.23
CA SER A 99 14.22 -18.44 -18.20
C SER A 99 14.62 -17.19 -17.41
N ASN A 100 15.70 -16.62 -17.66
CA ASN A 100 16.44 -15.45 -17.21
C ASN A 100 15.75 -14.31 -16.39
N ASP A 101 14.56 -14.50 -15.85
CA ASP A 101 13.73 -13.44 -15.24
C ASP A 101 13.83 -13.42 -13.71
N GLY A 102 14.69 -14.24 -13.12
CA GLY A 102 14.97 -14.24 -11.68
C GLY A 102 15.98 -13.15 -11.27
N GLY A 103 15.97 -12.82 -9.97
CA GLY A 103 16.89 -11.87 -9.35
C GLY A 103 16.34 -10.47 -9.21
N TRP A 104 17.21 -9.55 -8.82
CA TRP A 104 16.83 -8.16 -8.56
C TRP A 104 16.49 -7.42 -9.84
N GLN A 105 15.38 -6.70 -9.81
CA GLN A 105 14.91 -5.84 -10.90
C GLN A 105 14.40 -4.51 -10.34
N TRP A 106 14.78 -3.39 -10.96
CA TRP A 106 14.12 -2.12 -10.74
C TRP A 106 12.69 -2.17 -11.30
N VAL A 107 11.74 -1.63 -10.52
CA VAL A 107 10.31 -1.66 -10.84
C VAL A 107 9.82 -0.28 -11.25
N GLY A 108 10.13 0.75 -10.48
CA GLY A 108 9.63 2.08 -10.71
C GLY A 108 10.06 3.08 -9.64
N ASP A 109 9.57 4.30 -9.78
CA ASP A 109 9.85 5.41 -8.87
C ASP A 109 8.60 6.27 -8.69
N HIS A 110 8.33 6.70 -7.46
CA HIS A 110 7.23 7.61 -7.14
C HIS A 110 7.72 8.85 -6.37
N ILE A 111 6.94 9.92 -6.44
CA ILE A 111 7.10 11.12 -5.61
C ILE A 111 5.79 11.39 -4.88
N ARG A 112 5.91 11.67 -3.56
CA ARG A 112 4.77 11.85 -2.67
C ARG A 112 4.87 13.15 -1.86
N PRO A 113 4.43 14.32 -2.38
CA PRO A 113 4.20 15.50 -1.56
C PRO A 113 3.04 15.26 -0.58
N ARG A 114 3.22 15.68 0.68
CA ARG A 114 2.21 15.56 1.74
C ARG A 114 2.12 16.86 2.54
N ILE A 115 0.88 17.27 2.85
CA ILE A 115 0.58 18.41 3.69
C ILE A 115 -0.25 17.96 4.90
N ALA A 116 0.00 18.55 6.06
CA ALA A 116 -0.74 18.26 7.28
C ALA A 116 -1.36 19.53 7.87
N ALA A 117 -2.51 19.35 8.53
CA ALA A 117 -3.13 20.39 9.32
C ALA A 117 -2.18 20.82 10.45
N PRO A 118 -1.89 22.11 10.61
CA PRO A 118 -1.03 22.57 11.69
C PRO A 118 -1.60 22.23 13.08
N GLU A 119 -0.76 21.80 14.00
CA GLU A 119 -1.16 21.54 15.41
C GLU A 119 -1.84 22.75 16.07
N SER A 120 -1.48 23.98 15.65
CA SER A 120 -2.07 25.23 16.14
C SER A 120 -3.57 25.39 15.87
N TRP A 121 -4.13 24.55 14.97
CA TRP A 121 -5.58 24.53 14.73
C TRP A 121 -6.35 23.76 15.80
N HIS A 122 -5.63 22.99 16.65
CA HIS A 122 -6.21 22.19 17.75
C HIS A 122 -7.40 21.31 17.31
N TRP A 123 -7.31 20.71 16.13
CA TRP A 123 -8.33 19.80 15.68
C TRP A 123 -8.41 18.55 16.58
N PRO A 124 -9.60 17.95 16.76
CA PRO A 124 -9.77 16.80 17.64
C PRO A 124 -9.16 15.50 17.06
N VAL A 125 -8.70 15.54 15.82
CA VAL A 125 -8.04 14.46 15.08
C VAL A 125 -6.85 15.02 14.32
N GLY A 126 -5.84 14.19 14.09
CA GLY A 126 -4.78 14.46 13.14
C GLY A 126 -5.31 14.35 11.71
N VAL A 127 -4.89 15.24 10.82
CA VAL A 127 -5.29 15.23 9.41
C VAL A 127 -4.12 15.60 8.52
N SER A 128 -3.88 14.80 7.50
CA SER A 128 -2.98 15.16 6.40
C SER A 128 -3.56 14.68 5.06
N ILE A 129 -2.99 15.19 3.98
CA ILE A 129 -3.33 14.78 2.61
C ILE A 129 -2.02 14.48 1.90
N SER A 130 -1.91 13.24 1.47
CA SER A 130 -0.84 12.76 0.60
C SER A 130 -1.32 12.76 -0.84
N GLN A 131 -0.41 13.09 -1.74
CA GLN A 131 -0.59 12.95 -3.18
C GLN A 131 0.63 12.20 -3.70
N GLU A 132 0.40 11.19 -4.51
CA GLU A 132 1.49 10.41 -5.07
C GLU A 132 1.33 10.29 -6.57
N ILE A 133 2.42 10.41 -7.30
CA ILE A 133 2.48 10.16 -8.73
C ILE A 133 3.75 9.39 -9.04
N GLY A 134 3.65 8.39 -9.90
CA GLY A 134 4.82 7.64 -10.24
C GLY A 134 4.70 6.77 -11.48
N TYR A 135 5.81 6.13 -11.75
CA TYR A 135 6.01 5.23 -12.86
C TYR A 135 6.35 3.83 -12.36
N GLN A 136 5.69 2.83 -12.92
CA GLN A 136 6.03 1.41 -12.76
C GLN A 136 6.15 0.73 -14.12
N ARG A 137 7.08 -0.22 -14.23
CA ARG A 137 7.26 -1.02 -15.44
C ARG A 137 6.09 -1.98 -15.61
N ARG A 138 5.62 -2.13 -16.86
CA ARG A 138 4.50 -3.03 -17.24
C ARG A 138 4.68 -4.50 -16.83
N ALA A 139 5.91 -4.93 -16.56
CA ALA A 139 6.16 -6.27 -16.03
C ALA A 139 5.75 -6.42 -14.55
N PHE A 140 5.49 -5.33 -13.83
CA PHE A 140 5.18 -5.32 -12.40
C PHE A 140 3.84 -4.67 -12.06
N ALA A 141 3.26 -3.90 -12.99
CA ALA A 141 1.97 -3.24 -12.80
C ALA A 141 1.17 -3.23 -14.10
N GLU A 142 -0.16 -3.31 -14.01
CA GLU A 142 -1.06 -3.18 -15.17
C GLU A 142 -1.07 -1.75 -15.72
N ASP A 143 -0.78 -0.78 -14.87
CA ASP A 143 -0.69 0.63 -15.20
C ASP A 143 0.75 1.10 -15.00
N SER A 144 1.27 1.85 -15.98
CA SER A 144 2.65 2.31 -15.93
C SER A 144 2.79 3.71 -15.36
N TRP A 145 1.72 4.47 -15.29
CA TRP A 145 1.63 5.74 -14.59
C TRP A 145 0.33 5.80 -13.84
N ASP A 146 0.41 6.13 -12.58
CA ASP A 146 -0.72 6.29 -11.69
C ASP A 146 -0.59 7.55 -10.84
N TYR A 147 -1.70 7.94 -10.26
CA TYR A 147 -1.83 9.01 -9.31
C TYR A 147 -2.71 8.57 -8.15
N GLU A 148 -2.22 8.76 -6.94
CA GLU A 148 -2.98 8.54 -5.73
C GLU A 148 -3.26 9.87 -4.99
N LEU A 149 -4.47 9.99 -4.49
CA LEU A 149 -4.88 11.00 -3.51
C LEU A 149 -5.28 10.28 -2.22
N ARG A 150 -4.54 10.47 -1.14
CA ARG A 150 -4.76 9.79 0.14
C ARG A 150 -4.99 10.82 1.27
N PRO A 151 -6.23 11.14 1.63
CA PRO A 151 -6.53 11.74 2.91
C PRO A 151 -6.12 10.80 4.04
N ILE A 152 -5.60 11.34 5.14
CA ILE A 152 -5.16 10.58 6.31
C ILE A 152 -5.80 11.22 7.52
N ILE A 153 -6.48 10.42 8.33
CA ILE A 153 -7.19 10.88 9.52
C ILE A 153 -6.86 9.94 10.66
N ASP A 154 -6.23 10.44 11.71
CA ASP A 154 -5.85 9.62 12.83
C ASP A 154 -6.26 10.18 14.19
N LYS A 155 -6.25 9.32 15.20
CA LYS A 155 -6.51 9.69 16.57
C LYS A 155 -5.88 8.75 17.59
N LYS A 156 -5.17 9.35 18.55
CA LYS A 156 -4.72 8.68 19.78
C LYS A 156 -5.80 8.82 20.86
N LEU A 157 -6.25 7.69 21.40
CA LEU A 157 -7.25 7.59 22.48
C LEU A 157 -6.66 6.79 23.65
N GLY A 158 -5.93 7.48 24.53
CA GLY A 158 -5.18 6.82 25.58
C GLY A 158 -4.10 5.90 25.02
N ARG A 159 -4.28 4.59 25.17
CA ARG A 159 -3.36 3.57 24.64
C ARG A 159 -3.77 3.04 23.25
N TRP A 160 -4.93 3.44 22.75
CA TRP A 160 -5.41 3.08 21.41
C TRP A 160 -4.96 4.11 20.38
N TYR A 161 -4.61 3.64 19.21
CA TYR A 161 -4.37 4.47 18.02
C TYR A 161 -5.24 3.97 16.88
N LEU A 162 -5.97 4.88 16.28
CA LEU A 162 -6.87 4.65 15.17
C LEU A 162 -6.43 5.49 14.01
N ASP A 163 -6.32 4.90 12.84
CA ASP A 163 -5.92 5.59 11.62
C ASP A 163 -6.77 5.10 10.44
N PHE A 164 -7.19 6.04 9.61
CA PHE A 164 -7.98 5.79 8.42
C PHE A 164 -7.43 6.59 7.23
N ASN A 165 -7.02 5.86 6.19
CA ASN A 165 -6.52 6.40 4.94
C ASN A 165 -7.48 6.04 3.79
N PRO A 166 -8.50 6.83 3.47
CA PRO A 166 -9.33 6.64 2.28
C PRO A 166 -8.54 7.05 1.03
N ALA A 167 -7.78 6.12 0.45
CA ALA A 167 -7.02 6.38 -0.76
C ALA A 167 -7.91 6.31 -2.00
N PHE A 168 -7.61 7.15 -2.97
CA PHE A 168 -8.25 7.21 -4.28
C PHE A 168 -7.16 7.13 -5.35
N ASP A 169 -7.20 6.08 -6.13
CA ASP A 169 -6.21 5.79 -7.16
C ASP A 169 -6.76 6.10 -8.54
N ARG A 170 -5.90 6.54 -9.43
CA ARG A 170 -6.25 6.78 -10.83
C ARG A 170 -5.13 6.39 -11.76
N SER A 171 -5.41 5.44 -12.64
CA SER A 171 -4.51 5.15 -13.74
C SER A 171 -4.43 6.33 -14.71
N LEU A 172 -3.21 6.78 -14.99
CA LEU A 172 -2.91 7.82 -15.99
C LEU A 172 -2.49 7.20 -17.32
N HIS A 173 -1.84 6.03 -17.29
CA HIS A 173 -1.41 5.29 -18.47
C HIS A 173 -1.33 3.79 -18.19
N GLY A 174 -2.12 2.98 -18.89
CA GLY A 174 -2.13 1.52 -18.78
C GLY A 174 -3.47 0.92 -19.14
N LEU A 175 -3.79 -0.23 -18.57
CA LEU A 175 -5.01 -0.98 -18.90
C LEU A 175 -6.26 -0.39 -18.24
N ASN A 176 -6.11 0.28 -17.09
CA ASN A 176 -7.23 0.70 -16.26
C ASN A 176 -7.59 2.19 -16.38
N VAL A 177 -6.99 2.94 -17.33
CA VAL A 177 -7.26 4.39 -17.54
C VAL A 177 -8.77 4.69 -17.65
N GLY A 178 -9.53 3.77 -18.24
CA GLY A 178 -10.99 3.92 -18.42
C GLY A 178 -11.82 3.70 -17.15
N LYS A 179 -11.27 3.15 -16.08
CA LYS A 179 -12.01 2.87 -14.83
C LYS A 179 -12.33 4.14 -14.04
N GLY A 180 -11.57 5.23 -14.24
CA GLY A 180 -11.70 6.47 -13.49
C GLY A 180 -10.98 6.39 -12.14
N TRP A 181 -11.58 6.96 -11.09
CA TRP A 181 -11.08 6.86 -9.73
C TRP A 181 -11.48 5.51 -9.10
N GLU A 182 -10.52 4.82 -8.51
CA GLU A 182 -10.70 3.59 -7.73
C GLU A 182 -10.54 3.91 -6.24
N PHE A 183 -11.21 3.17 -5.37
CA PHE A 183 -11.20 3.42 -3.93
C PHE A 183 -10.49 2.30 -3.19
N SER A 184 -9.44 2.68 -2.44
CA SER A 184 -8.54 1.78 -1.72
C SER A 184 -8.44 2.20 -0.25
N PRO A 185 -9.44 1.89 0.60
CA PRO A 185 -9.41 2.26 2.01
C PRO A 185 -8.40 1.43 2.79
N ASN A 186 -7.58 2.11 3.60
CA ASN A 186 -6.66 1.47 4.53
C ASN A 186 -6.98 1.92 5.97
N VAL A 187 -6.89 1.00 6.93
CA VAL A 187 -7.25 1.24 8.33
C VAL A 187 -6.21 0.60 9.23
N LYS A 188 -5.78 1.32 10.28
CA LYS A 188 -4.98 0.76 11.37
C LYS A 188 -5.70 0.94 12.70
N VAL A 189 -5.74 -0.12 13.48
CA VAL A 189 -6.19 -0.11 14.87
C VAL A 189 -5.10 -0.76 15.70
N SER A 190 -4.47 -0.01 16.59
CA SER A 190 -3.37 -0.53 17.40
C SER A 190 -3.48 -0.10 18.86
N TYR A 191 -2.76 -0.82 19.73
CA TYR A 191 -2.78 -0.66 21.18
C TYR A 191 -1.36 -0.70 21.74
N ASP A 192 -0.99 0.28 22.57
CA ASP A 192 0.28 0.33 23.26
C ASP A 192 0.29 -0.65 24.44
N PHE A 193 0.83 -1.84 24.24
CA PHE A 193 1.04 -2.80 25.34
C PHE A 193 2.04 -2.27 26.36
N THR A 194 3.09 -1.64 25.84
CA THR A 194 4.11 -0.95 26.61
C THR A 194 4.51 0.35 25.90
N LYS A 195 5.41 1.15 26.48
CA LYS A 195 6.01 2.31 25.79
C LYS A 195 6.87 1.94 24.57
N LYS A 196 7.26 0.66 24.44
CA LYS A 196 8.17 0.18 23.41
C LYS A 196 7.51 -0.78 22.42
N ILE A 197 6.34 -1.30 22.74
CA ILE A 197 5.67 -2.32 21.94
C ILE A 197 4.22 -1.90 21.76
N THR A 198 3.86 -1.66 20.51
CA THR A 198 2.49 -1.45 20.05
C THR A 198 2.11 -2.63 19.16
N GLY A 199 0.92 -3.16 19.27
CA GLY A 199 0.44 -4.22 18.40
C GLY A 199 -0.98 -3.93 17.95
N GLY A 200 -1.36 -4.43 16.79
CA GLY A 200 -2.66 -4.15 16.23
C GLY A 200 -2.95 -4.90 14.94
N PHE A 201 -3.89 -4.33 14.20
CA PHE A 201 -4.30 -4.83 12.91
C PHE A 201 -4.31 -3.69 11.91
N GLU A 202 -3.88 -4.00 10.71
CA GLU A 202 -4.02 -3.14 9.54
C GLU A 202 -4.91 -3.85 8.51
N TYR A 203 -5.81 -3.11 7.90
CA TYR A 203 -6.66 -3.56 6.81
C TYR A 203 -6.33 -2.76 5.57
N TYR A 204 -6.24 -3.45 4.45
CA TYR A 204 -6.05 -2.89 3.12
C TYR A 204 -7.12 -3.39 2.18
N GLY A 205 -7.79 -2.45 1.50
CA GLY A 205 -8.84 -2.76 0.55
C GLY A 205 -8.57 -2.14 -0.82
N ALA A 206 -8.93 -2.84 -1.88
CA ALA A 206 -9.10 -2.29 -3.22
C ALA A 206 -10.52 -2.64 -3.67
N LEU A 207 -11.42 -1.66 -3.60
CA LEU A 207 -12.85 -1.88 -3.81
C LEU A 207 -13.26 -1.65 -5.27
N GLY A 208 -12.34 -1.14 -6.09
CA GLY A 208 -12.57 -0.83 -7.49
C GLY A 208 -13.17 0.57 -7.73
N PRO A 209 -13.73 0.83 -8.92
CA PRO A 209 -14.17 2.16 -9.34
C PRO A 209 -15.22 2.77 -8.40
N VAL A 210 -15.01 4.04 -8.00
CA VAL A 210 -15.96 4.79 -7.15
C VAL A 210 -17.35 4.86 -7.76
N SER A 211 -17.45 4.87 -9.07
CA SER A 211 -18.73 4.91 -9.78
C SER A 211 -19.54 3.62 -9.68
N ASN A 212 -18.86 2.48 -9.47
CA ASN A 212 -19.48 1.17 -9.34
C ASN A 212 -18.45 0.19 -8.78
N PHE A 213 -18.46 -0.01 -7.46
CA PHE A 213 -17.54 -0.92 -6.80
C PHE A 213 -17.59 -2.33 -7.40
N ASP A 214 -16.43 -2.96 -7.46
CA ASP A 214 -16.31 -4.32 -7.93
C ASP A 214 -17.09 -5.30 -7.01
N PRO A 215 -17.58 -6.42 -7.53
CA PRO A 215 -18.14 -7.48 -6.69
C PRO A 215 -17.12 -7.97 -5.66
N ILE A 216 -17.58 -8.36 -4.48
CA ILE A 216 -16.72 -8.76 -3.34
C ILE A 216 -15.69 -9.83 -3.67
N ASN A 217 -16.01 -10.73 -4.58
CA ASN A 217 -15.10 -11.78 -5.05
C ASN A 217 -14.04 -11.31 -6.06
N VAL A 218 -14.08 -10.03 -6.44
CA VAL A 218 -13.09 -9.37 -7.32
C VAL A 218 -12.28 -8.36 -6.53
N GLN A 219 -12.86 -7.77 -5.47
CA GLN A 219 -12.16 -6.85 -4.59
C GLN A 219 -10.96 -7.53 -3.93
N ALA A 220 -9.82 -6.85 -3.88
CA ALA A 220 -8.68 -7.30 -3.09
C ALA A 220 -8.80 -6.74 -1.67
N GLN A 221 -8.77 -7.62 -0.68
CA GLN A 221 -8.87 -7.24 0.74
C GLN A 221 -7.92 -8.09 1.57
N GLN A 222 -7.13 -7.45 2.42
CA GLN A 222 -6.12 -8.09 3.25
C GLN A 222 -6.16 -7.55 4.68
N ILE A 223 -5.83 -8.42 5.64
CA ILE A 223 -5.66 -8.05 7.06
C ILE A 223 -4.27 -8.47 7.51
N PHE A 224 -3.59 -7.55 8.20
CA PHE A 224 -2.26 -7.75 8.76
C PHE A 224 -2.31 -7.56 10.28
N PRO A 225 -2.23 -8.61 11.11
CA PRO A 225 -1.71 -8.46 12.46
C PRO A 225 -0.30 -7.87 12.41
N THR A 226 -0.07 -6.80 13.18
CA THR A 226 1.19 -6.03 13.14
C THR A 226 1.73 -5.75 14.53
N ILE A 227 3.06 -5.55 14.58
CA ILE A 227 3.79 -5.07 15.76
C ILE A 227 4.68 -3.91 15.34
N ASP A 228 4.57 -2.80 16.08
CA ASP A 228 5.49 -1.67 15.99
C ASP A 228 6.43 -1.69 17.20
N LEU A 229 7.74 -1.52 16.96
CA LEU A 229 8.74 -1.43 18.03
C LEU A 229 9.25 0.01 18.16
N ASN A 230 8.83 0.67 19.24
CA ASN A 230 9.19 2.05 19.59
C ASN A 230 10.49 2.07 20.44
N LEU A 231 11.62 1.66 19.86
CA LEU A 231 12.89 1.52 20.58
C LEU A 231 13.61 2.85 20.78
N SER A 232 13.44 3.78 19.85
CA SER A 232 14.03 5.11 19.85
C SER A 232 13.21 6.06 18.97
N PRO A 233 13.17 7.37 19.27
CA PRO A 233 12.51 8.37 18.42
C PRO A 233 13.10 8.48 17.00
N ASP A 234 14.33 8.02 16.81
CA ASP A 234 15.03 8.09 15.53
C ASP A 234 14.77 6.86 14.65
N TRP A 235 14.20 5.79 15.22
CA TRP A 235 13.98 4.54 14.52
C TRP A 235 12.51 4.18 14.43
N GLU A 236 12.14 3.61 13.31
CA GLU A 236 10.83 3.00 13.07
C GLU A 236 11.00 1.53 12.71
N PHE A 237 10.17 0.68 13.31
CA PHE A 237 10.11 -0.75 13.01
C PHE A 237 8.66 -1.19 13.02
N ASN A 238 8.19 -1.69 11.89
CA ASN A 238 6.88 -2.31 11.77
C ASN A 238 7.03 -3.68 11.13
N PHE A 239 6.38 -4.68 11.70
CA PHE A 239 6.36 -6.05 11.21
C PHE A 239 4.91 -6.53 11.14
N GLY A 240 4.58 -7.28 10.09
CA GLY A 240 3.25 -7.83 9.93
C GLY A 240 3.22 -9.09 9.09
N VAL A 241 2.16 -9.86 9.29
CA VAL A 241 1.85 -11.04 8.45
C VAL A 241 0.46 -10.82 7.88
N GLY A 242 0.37 -10.69 6.57
CA GLY A 242 -0.88 -10.44 5.86
C GLY A 242 -1.53 -11.71 5.36
N VAL A 243 -2.83 -11.78 5.55
CA VAL A 243 -3.68 -12.81 4.96
C VAL A 243 -4.79 -12.16 4.15
N ASP A 244 -5.15 -12.78 3.04
CA ASP A 244 -6.28 -12.34 2.26
C ASP A 244 -7.62 -12.59 2.98
N VAL A 245 -8.57 -11.72 2.70
CA VAL A 245 -9.98 -11.86 3.10
C VAL A 245 -10.82 -12.28 1.89
N THR A 246 -10.31 -12.00 0.71
CA THR A 246 -10.93 -12.30 -0.59
C THR A 246 -9.92 -13.02 -1.48
N ASN A 247 -10.39 -13.82 -2.44
CA ASN A 247 -9.51 -14.60 -3.33
C ASN A 247 -8.80 -13.78 -4.43
N SER A 248 -8.87 -12.47 -4.39
CA SER A 248 -8.31 -11.58 -5.43
C SER A 248 -7.01 -10.90 -5.02
N SER A 249 -6.54 -11.15 -3.80
CA SER A 249 -5.23 -10.68 -3.29
C SER A 249 -4.25 -11.84 -3.13
N ASP A 250 -2.99 -11.50 -2.91
CA ASP A 250 -2.00 -12.48 -2.48
C ASP A 250 -2.40 -13.07 -1.12
N HIS A 251 -2.31 -14.40 -0.97
CA HIS A 251 -2.88 -15.13 0.16
C HIS A 251 -2.08 -14.99 1.44
N LEU A 252 -0.76 -14.85 1.32
CA LEU A 252 0.12 -14.76 2.50
C LEU A 252 1.34 -13.90 2.20
N ILE A 253 1.46 -12.78 2.92
CA ILE A 253 2.57 -11.84 2.79
C ILE A 253 3.19 -11.60 4.17
N VAL A 254 4.51 -11.52 4.24
CA VAL A 254 5.23 -11.01 5.41
C VAL A 254 5.78 -9.63 5.06
N LYS A 255 5.50 -8.64 5.89
CA LYS A 255 6.05 -7.29 5.73
C LYS A 255 6.98 -6.91 6.86
N CYS A 256 7.99 -6.12 6.51
CA CYS A 256 8.92 -5.51 7.44
C CYS A 256 9.24 -4.09 6.98
N ILE A 257 9.07 -3.10 7.86
CA ILE A 257 9.48 -1.72 7.61
C ILE A 257 10.54 -1.37 8.65
N VAL A 258 11.67 -0.87 8.17
CA VAL A 258 12.74 -0.36 9.03
C VAL A 258 13.09 1.04 8.56
N GLY A 259 12.89 2.02 9.42
CA GLY A 259 13.15 3.41 9.13
C GLY A 259 14.09 4.09 10.11
N ARG A 260 14.80 5.10 9.62
CA ARG A 260 15.67 5.93 10.46
C ARG A 260 15.59 7.41 10.10
N ARG A 261 15.45 8.25 11.14
CA ARG A 261 15.45 9.72 11.03
C ARG A 261 16.85 10.29 11.17
N PHE A 262 17.20 11.20 10.27
CA PHE A 262 18.47 11.95 10.26
C PHE A 262 18.16 13.43 10.35
N SER A 263 18.48 14.06 11.48
CA SER A 263 18.25 15.50 11.68
C SER A 263 19.46 16.31 11.23
N TRP A 264 19.23 17.33 10.39
CA TRP A 264 20.24 18.23 9.84
C TRP A 264 20.18 19.57 10.58
N GLY A 265 20.95 19.72 11.66
CA GLY A 265 21.01 20.97 12.40
C GLY A 265 21.46 20.79 13.83
N LYS A 266 22.17 21.79 14.37
CA LYS A 266 22.60 21.77 15.77
C LYS A 266 21.37 21.93 16.68
N GLY A 267 21.04 20.92 17.45
CA GLY A 267 20.36 21.06 18.72
C GLY A 267 18.84 20.92 18.79
N GLN A 268 18.15 20.40 17.78
CA GLN A 268 16.76 19.95 18.00
C GLN A 268 16.73 18.46 18.36
N LYS A 269 16.56 18.17 19.66
CA LYS A 269 16.11 16.85 20.07
C LYS A 269 14.72 16.67 19.47
N THR A 270 14.57 15.68 18.60
CA THR A 270 13.28 15.30 18.06
C THR A 270 12.34 14.96 19.20
N SER A 271 11.33 15.78 19.42
CA SER A 271 10.19 15.48 20.29
C SER A 271 9.14 14.69 19.51
N ALA A 272 9.58 13.74 18.70
CA ALA A 272 8.64 12.81 18.09
C ALA A 272 8.02 12.00 19.23
N THR A 273 6.76 12.25 19.49
CA THR A 273 5.97 11.39 20.36
C THR A 273 5.91 10.03 19.68
N PRO A 274 6.30 8.94 20.33
CA PRO A 274 6.12 7.61 19.75
C PRO A 274 4.64 7.42 19.39
N LYS A 275 4.39 6.97 18.18
CA LYS A 275 3.03 6.64 17.67
C LYS A 275 2.36 5.57 18.50
#